data_eb13f2d901f94fc3bde4355b4f54bb7a
#
_entry.id   eb13f2d901f94fc3bde4355b4f54bb7a
#
_cell.length_a   1.000
_cell.length_b   1.000
_cell.length_c   1.000
_cell.angle_alpha   90.00
_cell.angle_beta   90.00
_cell.angle_gamma   90.00
#
_symmetry.space_group_name_H-M   'P 1'
#
loop_
_entity.id
_entity.type
_entity.pdbx_description
1 polymer ?
#
loop_
_entity_poly.entity_id
_entity_poly.type
_entity_poly.pdbx_seq_one_letter_code
_entity_poly.pdbx_strand_id
1 'polypeptide(L)'
;MLYDQLESPVGRLLLAADDTGLRFVGFEIGRHPVWIGDDWLRDEHALRPVREQLSAYFAGDLTVFDLPLAGRGSEFDRRVWAELRAIPYGTTISYGTLARRVGDPLAARAVGAANGRNPLPIVVPCHRVIGANGSLTGFGGGIATKKFLLEHEQRVAGFVLT
;
A
#
# COMPACT_ATOMS: atom_id res chain seq x y z
N MET A 1 13.11 14.37 -6.83
CA MET A 1 12.08 14.06 -5.82
C MET A 1 12.53 14.43 -4.43
N LEU A 2 11.57 14.71 -3.55
CA LEU A 2 11.81 14.90 -2.13
C LEU A 2 11.52 13.59 -1.41
N TYR A 3 12.30 13.27 -0.39
CA TYR A 3 12.11 12.03 0.34
C TYR A 3 12.30 12.20 1.84
N ASP A 4 11.81 11.24 2.58
CA ASP A 4 12.13 11.06 4.00
C ASP A 4 12.01 9.56 4.34
N GLN A 5 12.39 9.21 5.53
CA GLN A 5 12.32 7.84 6.04
C GLN A 5 11.51 7.81 7.32
N LEU A 6 10.85 6.68 7.56
CA LEU A 6 10.02 6.48 8.75
C LEU A 6 10.30 5.10 9.33
N GLU A 7 10.68 5.05 10.60
CA GLU A 7 10.72 3.78 11.33
C GLU A 7 9.29 3.32 11.63
N SER A 8 9.03 2.06 11.41
CA SER A 8 7.70 1.48 11.60
C SER A 8 7.77 0.05 12.13
N PRO A 9 6.63 -0.52 12.58
CA PRO A 9 6.58 -1.93 12.99
C PRO A 9 6.96 -2.93 11.90
N VAL A 10 6.91 -2.51 10.63
CA VAL A 10 7.31 -3.36 9.50
C VAL A 10 8.69 -2.98 8.95
N GLY A 11 9.48 -2.27 9.73
CA GLY A 11 10.81 -1.81 9.34
C GLY A 11 10.81 -0.37 8.82
N ARG A 12 11.98 0.07 8.36
CA ARG A 12 12.12 1.42 7.84
C ARG A 12 11.44 1.56 6.49
N LEU A 13 10.63 2.60 6.35
CA LEU A 13 9.94 2.95 5.10
C LEU A 13 10.63 4.15 4.46
N LEU A 14 10.78 4.09 3.14
CA LEU A 14 11.22 5.20 2.31
C LEU A 14 9.98 5.87 1.71
N LEU A 15 9.84 7.17 1.93
CA LEU A 15 8.73 7.98 1.44
C LEU A 15 9.26 8.97 0.43
N ALA A 16 8.67 9.04 -0.76
CA ALA A 16 9.12 9.97 -1.78
C ALA A 16 7.94 10.65 -2.47
N ALA A 17 8.07 11.96 -2.70
CA ALA A 17 7.03 12.79 -3.27
C ALA A 17 7.63 13.81 -4.25
N ASP A 18 6.81 14.29 -5.15
CA ASP A 18 7.10 15.45 -5.99
C ASP A 18 5.95 16.47 -5.82
N ASP A 19 5.92 17.51 -6.66
CA ASP A 19 4.91 18.55 -6.61
C ASP A 19 3.50 18.05 -6.96
N THR A 20 3.36 16.86 -7.54
CA THR A 20 2.06 16.26 -7.88
C THR A 20 1.49 15.39 -6.76
N GLY A 21 2.33 14.94 -5.83
CA GLY A 21 1.88 14.13 -4.69
C GLY A 21 2.86 13.04 -4.31
N LEU A 22 2.39 12.10 -3.48
CA LEU A 22 3.16 10.96 -3.03
C LEU A 22 3.42 10.00 -4.18
N ARG A 23 4.69 9.69 -4.43
CA ARG A 23 5.15 8.87 -5.55
C ARG A 23 5.51 7.44 -5.13
N PHE A 24 6.12 7.29 -3.97
CA PHE A 24 6.60 5.98 -3.51
C PHE A 24 6.47 5.84 -2.00
N VAL A 25 6.07 4.64 -1.57
CA VAL A 25 6.31 4.09 -0.23
C VAL A 25 7.08 2.80 -0.45
N GLY A 26 8.32 2.76 0.00
CA GLY A 26 9.21 1.62 -0.22
C GLY A 26 9.59 0.96 1.09
N PHE A 27 9.75 -0.37 1.07
CA PHE A 27 10.29 -1.12 2.19
C PHE A 27 11.80 -1.21 2.04
N GLU A 28 12.53 -0.93 3.11
CA GLU A 28 13.98 -1.12 3.12
C GLU A 28 14.33 -2.60 3.00
N ILE A 29 13.48 -3.46 3.62
CA ILE A 29 13.59 -4.91 3.56
C ILE A 29 12.41 -5.43 2.77
N GLY A 30 12.66 -6.24 1.73
CA GLY A 30 11.61 -6.80 0.90
C GLY A 30 12.14 -7.32 -0.42
N ARG A 31 11.25 -7.81 -1.29
CA ARG A 31 11.61 -8.40 -2.59
C ARG A 31 12.10 -7.36 -3.59
N HIS A 32 11.62 -6.13 -3.45
CA HIS A 32 11.90 -5.04 -4.39
C HIS A 32 12.18 -3.76 -3.60
N PRO A 33 13.35 -3.65 -2.95
CA PRO A 33 13.68 -2.46 -2.19
C PRO A 33 13.73 -1.24 -3.13
N VAL A 34 13.18 -0.12 -2.66
CA VAL A 34 13.24 1.15 -3.38
C VAL A 34 14.53 1.87 -2.99
N TRP A 35 15.28 2.32 -4.00
CA TRP A 35 16.54 3.01 -3.81
C TRP A 35 16.35 4.52 -3.92
N ILE A 36 17.06 5.26 -3.06
CA ILE A 36 17.09 6.73 -3.14
C ILE A 36 17.85 7.12 -4.39
N GLY A 37 17.22 7.93 -5.25
CA GLY A 37 17.87 8.44 -6.44
C GLY A 37 18.96 9.47 -6.11
N ASP A 38 19.97 9.58 -6.98
CA ASP A 38 21.10 10.46 -6.73
C ASP A 38 20.72 11.94 -6.64
N ASP A 39 19.62 12.32 -7.31
CA ASP A 39 19.11 13.70 -7.35
C ASP A 39 17.98 13.96 -6.35
N TRP A 40 17.65 12.98 -5.51
CA TRP A 40 16.60 13.15 -4.51
C TRP A 40 17.13 13.96 -3.32
N LEU A 41 16.29 14.84 -2.79
CA LEU A 41 16.62 15.67 -1.63
C LEU A 41 15.77 15.27 -0.44
N ARG A 42 16.39 15.13 0.70
CA ARG A 42 15.67 14.88 1.94
C ARG A 42 14.93 16.14 2.37
N ASP A 43 13.61 16.00 2.63
CA ASP A 43 12.77 17.11 3.06
C ASP A 43 11.71 16.61 4.05
N GLU A 44 12.01 16.75 5.34
CA GLU A 44 11.10 16.32 6.41
C GLU A 44 9.79 17.10 6.40
N HIS A 45 9.84 18.37 6.04
CA HIS A 45 8.63 19.21 6.00
C HIS A 45 7.67 18.76 4.91
N ALA A 46 8.17 18.50 3.70
CA ALA A 46 7.35 18.06 2.58
C ALA A 46 6.69 16.70 2.84
N LEU A 47 7.36 15.80 3.53
CA LEU A 47 6.87 14.46 3.82
C LEU A 47 6.15 14.34 5.16
N ARG A 48 6.03 15.43 5.92
CA ARG A 48 5.39 15.40 7.25
C ARG A 48 3.96 14.85 7.22
N PRO A 49 3.07 15.28 6.31
CA PRO A 49 1.70 14.72 6.29
C PRO A 49 1.68 13.21 6.07
N VAL A 50 2.58 12.71 5.23
CA VAL A 50 2.70 11.26 4.96
C VAL A 50 3.17 10.53 6.22
N ARG A 51 4.20 11.05 6.88
CA ARG A 51 4.72 10.46 8.12
C ARG A 51 3.68 10.44 9.22
N GLU A 52 2.95 11.53 9.40
CA GLU A 52 1.92 11.63 10.43
C GLU A 52 0.80 10.63 10.18
N GLN A 53 0.33 10.49 8.94
CA GLN A 53 -0.74 9.56 8.63
C GLN A 53 -0.29 8.10 8.74
N LEU A 54 0.90 7.76 8.26
CA LEU A 54 1.43 6.41 8.43
C LEU A 54 1.63 6.06 9.92
N SER A 55 2.14 6.99 10.70
CA SER A 55 2.29 6.80 12.15
C SER A 55 0.94 6.58 12.82
N ALA A 56 -0.07 7.36 12.46
CA ALA A 56 -1.43 7.20 12.96
C ALA A 56 -2.04 5.86 12.54
N TYR A 57 -1.79 5.41 11.31
CA TYR A 57 -2.22 4.10 10.84
C TYR A 57 -1.65 2.98 11.73
N PHE A 58 -0.34 2.98 11.97
CA PHE A 58 0.29 1.97 12.81
C PHE A 58 -0.13 2.04 14.27
N ALA A 59 -0.50 3.22 14.76
CA ALA A 59 -1.05 3.41 16.10
C ALA A 59 -2.51 2.94 16.22
N GLY A 60 -3.18 2.61 15.12
CA GLY A 60 -4.59 2.24 15.12
C GLY A 60 -5.55 3.41 15.11
N ASP A 61 -5.06 4.62 14.85
CA ASP A 61 -5.83 5.86 14.91
C ASP A 61 -6.31 6.35 13.54
N LEU A 62 -5.84 5.75 12.45
CA LEU A 62 -6.19 6.13 11.09
C LEU A 62 -6.57 4.89 10.29
N THR A 63 -7.73 4.92 9.63
CA THR A 63 -8.20 3.83 8.76
C THR A 63 -8.27 4.22 7.29
N VAL A 64 -8.29 5.51 6.97
CA VAL A 64 -8.36 6.03 5.61
C VAL A 64 -7.31 7.13 5.46
N PHE A 65 -6.47 7.00 4.45
CA PHE A 65 -5.46 8.01 4.13
C PHE A 65 -6.08 9.14 3.30
N ASP A 66 -5.70 10.36 3.63
CA ASP A 66 -6.08 11.57 2.89
C ASP A 66 -4.80 12.30 2.45
N LEU A 67 -4.25 11.87 1.34
CA LEU A 67 -3.00 12.37 0.78
C LEU A 67 -3.15 12.51 -0.74
N PRO A 68 -2.54 13.54 -1.36
CA PRO A 68 -2.43 13.56 -2.81
C PRO A 68 -1.51 12.44 -3.27
N LEU A 69 -2.02 11.57 -4.14
CA LEU A 69 -1.29 10.40 -4.64
C LEU A 69 -0.91 10.61 -6.10
N ALA A 70 0.34 10.30 -6.44
CA ALA A 70 0.88 10.47 -7.78
C ALA A 70 1.69 9.24 -8.24
N GLY A 71 1.29 8.05 -7.80
CA GLY A 71 1.88 6.80 -8.27
C GLY A 71 1.70 6.66 -9.79
N ARG A 72 2.78 6.34 -10.50
CA ARG A 72 2.76 6.18 -11.95
C ARG A 72 2.57 4.72 -12.34
N GLY A 73 1.75 4.52 -13.36
CA GLY A 73 1.50 3.22 -13.95
C GLY A 73 0.66 3.36 -15.19
N SER A 74 0.40 2.24 -15.86
CA SER A 74 -0.49 2.18 -17.02
C SER A 74 -1.93 2.55 -16.61
N GLU A 75 -2.78 2.77 -17.61
CA GLU A 75 -4.21 2.97 -17.36
C GLU A 75 -4.82 1.78 -16.62
N PHE A 76 -4.45 0.56 -17.01
CA PHE A 76 -4.89 -0.65 -16.33
C PHE A 76 -4.42 -0.70 -14.87
N ASP A 77 -3.14 -0.40 -14.60
CA ASP A 77 -2.61 -0.35 -13.25
C ASP A 77 -3.40 0.64 -12.39
N ARG A 78 -3.66 1.83 -12.91
CA ARG A 78 -4.40 2.86 -12.17
C ARG A 78 -5.84 2.43 -11.87
N ARG A 79 -6.49 1.72 -12.79
CA ARG A 79 -7.83 1.16 -12.55
C ARG A 79 -7.81 0.13 -11.42
N VAL A 80 -6.82 -0.75 -11.43
CA VAL A 80 -6.64 -1.74 -10.36
C VAL A 80 -6.40 -1.04 -9.03
N TRP A 81 -5.48 -0.08 -8.99
CA TRP A 81 -5.16 0.64 -7.75
C TRP A 81 -6.35 1.45 -7.21
N ALA A 82 -7.19 2.00 -8.08
CA ALA A 82 -8.42 2.67 -7.65
C ALA A 82 -9.39 1.69 -6.96
N GLU A 83 -9.52 0.47 -7.48
CA GLU A 83 -10.33 -0.56 -6.85
C GLU A 83 -9.73 -1.04 -5.52
N LEU A 84 -8.40 -1.09 -5.41
CA LEU A 84 -7.74 -1.40 -4.14
C LEU A 84 -8.12 -0.39 -3.05
N ARG A 85 -8.17 0.89 -3.39
CA ARG A 85 -8.53 1.94 -2.43
C ARG A 85 -9.96 1.82 -1.93
N ALA A 86 -10.83 1.16 -2.69
CA ALA A 86 -12.23 0.93 -2.31
C ALA A 86 -12.41 -0.27 -1.35
N ILE A 87 -11.36 -1.06 -1.11
CA ILE A 87 -11.44 -2.19 -0.17
C ILE A 87 -11.47 -1.63 1.26
N PRO A 88 -12.55 -1.88 2.03
CA PRO A 88 -12.64 -1.32 3.36
C PRO A 88 -11.55 -1.81 4.31
N TYR A 89 -11.15 -0.95 5.23
CA TYR A 89 -10.21 -1.27 6.28
C TYR A 89 -10.67 -2.51 7.06
N GLY A 90 -9.73 -3.41 7.37
CA GLY A 90 -10.02 -4.63 8.12
C GLY A 90 -10.69 -5.74 7.33
N THR A 91 -10.86 -5.58 6.00
CA THR A 91 -11.46 -6.59 5.13
C THR A 91 -10.48 -7.04 4.05
N THR A 92 -10.79 -8.16 3.41
CA THR A 92 -10.00 -8.70 2.32
C THR A 92 -10.89 -9.10 1.16
N ILE A 93 -10.33 -9.11 -0.05
CA ILE A 93 -10.97 -9.67 -1.24
C ILE A 93 -10.01 -10.62 -1.93
N SER A 94 -10.54 -11.52 -2.76
CA SER A 94 -9.71 -12.38 -3.60
C SER A 94 -9.28 -11.66 -4.89
N TYR A 95 -8.26 -12.20 -5.56
CA TYR A 95 -7.84 -11.72 -6.89
C TYR A 95 -8.98 -11.85 -7.90
N GLY A 96 -9.78 -12.92 -7.82
CA GLY A 96 -10.94 -13.08 -8.69
C GLY A 96 -11.99 -11.99 -8.47
N THR A 97 -12.27 -11.63 -7.24
CA THR A 97 -13.17 -10.51 -6.93
C THR A 97 -12.62 -9.20 -7.46
N LEU A 98 -11.32 -8.95 -7.29
CA LEU A 98 -10.67 -7.75 -7.82
C LEU A 98 -10.80 -7.70 -9.35
N ALA A 99 -10.58 -8.81 -10.03
CA ALA A 99 -10.74 -8.90 -11.49
C ALA A 99 -12.17 -8.54 -11.92
N ARG A 100 -13.18 -9.06 -11.23
CA ARG A 100 -14.57 -8.71 -11.52
C ARG A 100 -14.84 -7.22 -11.31
N ARG A 101 -14.31 -6.62 -10.28
CA ARG A 101 -14.49 -5.19 -9.98
C ARG A 101 -13.82 -4.29 -11.02
N VAL A 102 -12.72 -4.75 -11.60
CA VAL A 102 -12.05 -4.04 -12.70
C VAL A 102 -12.80 -4.21 -14.02
N GLY A 103 -13.74 -5.17 -14.09
CA GLY A 103 -14.59 -5.39 -15.26
C GLY A 103 -14.13 -6.52 -16.16
N ASP A 104 -13.16 -7.33 -15.74
CA ASP A 104 -12.69 -8.49 -16.51
C ASP A 104 -12.48 -9.69 -15.58
N PRO A 105 -13.52 -10.57 -15.46
CA PRO A 105 -13.42 -11.73 -14.58
C PRO A 105 -12.30 -12.71 -14.92
N LEU A 106 -11.78 -12.65 -16.15
CA LEU A 106 -10.71 -13.54 -16.61
C LEU A 106 -9.31 -12.96 -16.34
N ALA A 107 -9.23 -11.75 -15.82
CA ALA A 107 -7.97 -11.02 -15.65
C ALA A 107 -7.32 -11.21 -14.27
N ALA A 108 -7.57 -12.31 -13.56
CA ALA A 108 -7.04 -12.53 -12.22
C ALA A 108 -5.51 -12.42 -12.17
N ARG A 109 -4.80 -12.97 -13.17
CA ARG A 109 -3.34 -12.86 -13.25
C ARG A 109 -2.89 -11.42 -13.52
N ALA A 110 -3.55 -10.72 -14.43
CA ALA A 110 -3.21 -9.36 -14.80
C ALA A 110 -3.43 -8.40 -13.62
N VAL A 111 -4.55 -8.55 -12.89
CA VAL A 111 -4.79 -7.74 -11.69
C VAL A 111 -3.82 -8.09 -10.57
N GLY A 112 -3.43 -9.35 -10.45
CA GLY A 112 -2.39 -9.76 -9.49
C GLY A 112 -1.05 -9.11 -9.79
N ALA A 113 -0.66 -9.04 -11.06
CA ALA A 113 0.55 -8.35 -11.48
C ALA A 113 0.49 -6.84 -11.21
N ALA A 114 -0.64 -6.20 -11.54
CA ALA A 114 -0.86 -4.78 -11.26
C ALA A 114 -0.85 -4.48 -9.76
N ASN A 115 -1.46 -5.36 -8.96
CA ASN A 115 -1.40 -5.29 -7.49
C ASN A 115 0.05 -5.30 -7.00
N GLY A 116 0.89 -6.15 -7.58
CA GLY A 116 2.32 -6.24 -7.25
C GLY A 116 3.15 -5.03 -7.70
N ARG A 117 2.67 -4.27 -8.69
CA ARG A 117 3.34 -3.05 -9.18
C ARG A 117 2.94 -1.78 -8.43
N ASN A 118 2.06 -1.88 -7.44
CA ASN A 118 1.61 -0.72 -6.67
C ASN A 118 2.82 -0.01 -6.02
N PRO A 119 3.08 1.26 -6.36
CA PRO A 119 4.20 2.00 -5.78
C PRO A 119 3.91 2.58 -4.40
N LEU A 120 2.68 2.46 -3.92
CA LEU A 120 2.20 3.10 -2.69
C LEU A 120 1.59 2.06 -1.73
N PRO A 121 2.31 0.96 -1.38
CA PRO A 121 1.76 -0.04 -0.47
C PRO A 121 1.37 0.62 0.86
N ILE A 122 0.43 0.03 1.56
CA ILE A 122 -0.20 0.51 2.79
C ILE A 122 -1.21 1.62 2.49
N VAL A 123 -0.79 2.71 1.86
CA VAL A 123 -1.67 3.84 1.48
C VAL A 123 -2.70 3.38 0.45
N VAL A 124 -2.25 2.67 -0.58
CA VAL A 124 -3.10 1.93 -1.51
C VAL A 124 -3.03 0.46 -1.09
N PRO A 125 -4.10 -0.09 -0.51
CA PRO A 125 -4.01 -1.30 0.31
C PRO A 125 -3.95 -2.60 -0.49
N CYS A 126 -2.86 -2.80 -1.23
CA CYS A 126 -2.65 -4.04 -1.99
C CYS A 126 -2.53 -5.27 -1.09
N HIS A 127 -2.23 -5.10 0.19
CA HIS A 127 -2.20 -6.18 1.17
C HIS A 127 -3.58 -6.79 1.45
N ARG A 128 -4.68 -6.09 1.10
CA ARG A 128 -6.06 -6.58 1.32
C ARG A 128 -6.54 -7.52 0.23
N VAL A 129 -5.70 -7.86 -0.73
CA VAL A 129 -6.00 -8.86 -1.75
C VAL A 129 -5.26 -10.14 -1.44
N ILE A 130 -6.00 -11.25 -1.32
CA ILE A 130 -5.46 -12.56 -0.93
C ILE A 130 -5.92 -13.64 -1.91
N GLY A 131 -5.32 -14.83 -1.83
CA GLY A 131 -5.76 -15.96 -2.62
C GLY A 131 -7.20 -16.39 -2.26
N ALA A 132 -7.89 -17.01 -3.21
CA ALA A 132 -9.27 -17.46 -3.01
C ALA A 132 -9.41 -18.45 -1.85
N ASN A 133 -8.36 -19.20 -1.55
CA ASN A 133 -8.32 -20.15 -0.43
C ASN A 133 -7.78 -19.50 0.87
N GLY A 134 -7.65 -18.17 0.91
CA GLY A 134 -7.12 -17.43 2.05
C GLY A 134 -5.59 -17.37 2.11
N SER A 135 -4.87 -17.90 1.12
CA SER A 135 -3.41 -17.89 1.12
C SER A 135 -2.86 -16.47 0.92
N LEU A 136 -1.77 -16.15 1.63
CA LEU A 136 -1.07 -14.90 1.47
C LEU A 136 0.04 -15.06 0.44
N THR A 137 -0.11 -14.39 -0.70
CA THR A 137 0.85 -14.47 -1.79
C THR A 137 1.23 -13.07 -2.29
N GLY A 138 2.43 -12.95 -2.84
CA GLY A 138 2.81 -11.82 -3.67
C GLY A 138 2.74 -10.45 -3.02
N PHE A 139 3.59 -10.17 -2.03
CA PHE A 139 3.70 -8.83 -1.46
C PHE A 139 5.15 -8.33 -1.52
N GLY A 140 5.33 -7.09 -2.02
CA GLY A 140 6.67 -6.50 -2.19
C GLY A 140 7.43 -6.32 -0.87
N GLY A 141 6.73 -6.07 0.23
CA GLY A 141 7.32 -6.00 1.57
C GLY A 141 7.54 -7.35 2.23
N GLY A 142 7.18 -8.46 1.57
CA GLY A 142 7.28 -9.81 2.09
C GLY A 142 6.00 -10.31 2.74
N ILE A 143 5.85 -11.63 2.81
CA ILE A 143 4.63 -12.27 3.35
C ILE A 143 4.44 -11.93 4.83
N ALA A 144 5.52 -11.86 5.61
CA ALA A 144 5.45 -11.50 7.03
C ALA A 144 4.88 -10.08 7.21
N THR A 145 5.27 -9.15 6.37
CA THR A 145 4.75 -7.78 6.40
C THR A 145 3.26 -7.76 6.04
N LYS A 146 2.86 -8.48 4.99
CA LYS A 146 1.46 -8.61 4.60
C LYS A 146 0.62 -9.14 5.74
N LYS A 147 1.07 -10.22 6.37
CA LYS A 147 0.41 -10.81 7.53
C LYS A 147 0.26 -9.82 8.67
N PHE A 148 1.33 -9.08 8.98
CA PHE A 148 1.31 -8.06 10.02
C PHE A 148 0.24 -7.00 9.75
N LEU A 149 0.18 -6.47 8.52
CA LEU A 149 -0.79 -5.44 8.15
C LEU A 149 -2.22 -5.95 8.27
N LEU A 150 -2.50 -7.16 7.80
CA LEU A 150 -3.83 -7.76 7.89
C LEU A 150 -4.25 -8.00 9.35
N GLU A 151 -3.38 -8.56 10.16
CA GLU A 151 -3.65 -8.80 11.58
C GLU A 151 -3.84 -7.48 12.34
N HIS A 152 -3.03 -6.47 12.04
CA HIS A 152 -3.16 -5.14 12.61
C HIS A 152 -4.54 -4.55 12.32
N GLU A 153 -4.97 -4.58 11.06
CA GLU A 153 -6.25 -4.03 10.65
C GLU A 153 -7.42 -4.79 11.26
N GLN A 154 -7.35 -6.12 11.29
CA GLN A 154 -8.41 -6.93 11.90
C GLN A 154 -8.52 -6.68 13.40
N ARG A 155 -7.42 -6.54 14.10
CA ARG A 155 -7.40 -6.23 15.52
C ARG A 155 -8.02 -4.87 15.81
N VAL A 156 -7.66 -3.84 15.06
CA VAL A 156 -8.19 -2.49 15.23
C VAL A 156 -9.68 -2.45 14.88
N ALA A 157 -10.09 -3.04 13.75
CA ALA A 157 -11.48 -3.09 13.32
C ALA A 157 -12.34 -3.88 14.30
N GLY A 158 -11.86 -5.02 14.78
CA GLY A 158 -12.55 -5.83 15.79
C GLY A 158 -12.74 -5.11 17.11
N PHE A 159 -11.76 -4.32 17.53
CA PHE A 159 -11.85 -3.50 18.74
C PHE A 159 -12.92 -2.42 18.60
N VAL A 160 -13.01 -1.78 17.44
CA VAL A 160 -14.01 -0.73 17.16
C VAL A 160 -15.42 -1.31 17.11
N LEU A 161 -15.58 -2.56 16.64
CA LEU A 161 -16.89 -3.22 16.51
C LEU A 161 -17.42 -3.79 17.84
N THR A 162 -16.57 -3.90 18.83
CA THR A 162 -16.98 -4.36 20.16
C THR A 162 -17.26 -3.21 21.09
#